data_da2057cc18b56fd21642e08a02642126
#
_entry.id   da2057cc18b56fd21642e08a02642126
#
_cell.length_a   1.000
_cell.length_b   1.000
_cell.length_c   1.000
_cell.angle_alpha   90.00
_cell.angle_beta   90.00
_cell.angle_gamma   90.00
#
_symmetry.space_group_name_H-M   'P 1'
#
loop_
_entity.id
_entity.type
_entity.pdbx_description
1 polymer ?
#
loop_
_entity_poly.entity_id
_entity_poly.type
_entity_poly.pdbx_seq_one_letter_code
_entity_poly.pdbx_strand_id
1 'polypeptide(L)'
;MTSALLNRLNLYPHAAHALLGLIAVAHVLTLWFALNASWLEWMIAVACWFITGSLGMAIGFHRLLSHGLQTSDRCRRFLIWCGCHAMTGPPISWVAIHREHHRYSDTPLDPHGPEHKGKAWVQLFSMYHKPSIKYAKDMIRDPYLTQWQKHYFSYHMALIVTGIVLTMATGSMVWLALHAVPAVLTWHTGSLVNSFGHSEHGAKDSHFISMLSWGEGYHQLHHQNPKAHVFLGKNAPFDVSGLVIKGFINKDAR
;
A
#
# COMPACT_ATOMS: atom_id res chain seq x y z
N MET A 1 4.42 4.28 -28.03
CA MET A 1 4.94 4.86 -26.76
C MET A 1 6.45 4.76 -26.79
N THR A 2 7.15 5.89 -26.77
CA THR A 2 8.62 5.92 -26.92
C THR A 2 9.30 5.49 -25.60
N SER A 3 10.44 4.80 -25.71
CA SER A 3 11.32 4.44 -24.58
C SER A 3 11.64 5.62 -23.66
N ALA A 4 11.66 6.83 -24.20
CA ALA A 4 11.85 8.08 -23.46
C ALA A 4 10.76 8.36 -22.41
N LEU A 5 9.50 7.97 -22.65
CA LEU A 5 8.43 8.14 -21.65
C LEU A 5 8.56 7.14 -20.51
N LEU A 6 9.00 5.92 -20.80
CA LEU A 6 9.25 4.88 -19.81
C LEU A 6 10.41 5.24 -18.89
N ASN A 7 11.47 5.84 -19.45
CA ASN A 7 12.61 6.35 -18.68
C ASN A 7 12.25 7.60 -17.86
N ARG A 8 11.35 8.45 -18.35
CA ARG A 8 10.85 9.63 -17.61
C ARG A 8 9.96 9.28 -16.42
N LEU A 9 9.30 8.10 -16.43
CA LEU A 9 8.48 7.65 -15.32
C LEU A 9 9.32 7.06 -14.17
N ASN A 10 10.64 6.99 -14.33
CA ASN A 10 11.61 6.55 -13.30
C ASN A 10 11.20 5.24 -12.60
N LEU A 11 10.77 4.26 -13.41
CA LEU A 11 10.25 3.01 -12.89
C LEU A 11 11.37 2.12 -12.32
N TYR A 12 12.70 2.54 -12.38
CA TYR A 12 13.78 1.62 -12.06
C TYR A 12 15.20 2.20 -12.05
N PRO A 13 16.17 1.51 -11.51
CA PRO A 13 16.33 0.70 -10.30
C PRO A 13 16.60 1.58 -9.05
N HIS A 14 16.93 2.88 -9.25
CA HIS A 14 17.19 3.83 -8.16
C HIS A 14 15.96 4.04 -7.27
N ALA A 15 14.76 3.83 -7.82
CA ALA A 15 13.51 3.92 -7.07
C ALA A 15 13.43 2.92 -5.91
N ALA A 16 13.93 1.70 -6.08
CA ALA A 16 13.93 0.69 -5.01
C ALA A 16 14.88 1.07 -3.87
N HIS A 17 16.08 1.57 -4.20
CA HIS A 17 17.02 2.07 -3.19
C HIS A 17 16.51 3.32 -2.47
N ALA A 18 15.89 4.25 -3.22
CA ALA A 18 15.28 5.43 -2.63
C ALA A 18 14.12 5.04 -1.68
N LEU A 19 13.28 4.09 -2.08
CA LEU A 19 12.20 3.60 -1.24
C LEU A 19 12.74 2.90 0.02
N LEU A 20 13.75 2.05 -0.10
CA LEU A 20 14.40 1.41 1.04
C LEU A 20 15.00 2.46 1.98
N GLY A 21 15.66 3.49 1.47
CA GLY A 21 16.22 4.59 2.27
C GLY A 21 15.12 5.35 3.02
N LEU A 22 14.04 5.71 2.35
CA LEU A 22 12.90 6.40 2.97
C LEU A 22 12.26 5.57 4.07
N ILE A 23 11.99 4.29 3.81
CA ILE A 23 11.36 3.42 4.80
C ILE A 23 12.29 3.10 5.97
N ALA A 24 13.60 2.99 5.75
CA ALA A 24 14.58 2.83 6.83
C ALA A 24 14.60 4.06 7.75
N VAL A 25 14.62 5.28 7.19
CA VAL A 25 14.50 6.52 7.96
C VAL A 25 13.18 6.55 8.73
N ALA A 26 12.07 6.20 8.09
CA ALA A 26 10.76 6.15 8.75
C ALA A 26 10.73 5.16 9.93
N HIS A 27 11.45 4.02 9.86
CA HIS A 27 11.57 3.10 10.99
C HIS A 27 12.32 3.72 12.19
N VAL A 28 13.42 4.43 11.93
CA VAL A 28 14.16 5.15 12.98
C VAL A 28 13.27 6.21 13.63
N LEU A 29 12.53 6.98 12.83
CA LEU A 29 11.58 7.97 13.33
C LEU A 29 10.42 7.34 14.10
N THR A 30 9.95 6.18 13.67
CA THR A 30 8.90 5.42 14.38
C THR A 30 9.40 4.90 15.73
N LEU A 31 10.66 4.46 15.82
CA LEU A 31 11.27 4.10 17.10
C LEU A 31 11.40 5.31 18.02
N TRP A 32 11.86 6.45 17.49
CA TRP A 32 11.91 7.71 18.26
C TRP A 32 10.52 8.12 18.74
N PHE A 33 9.51 8.05 17.88
CA PHE A 33 8.11 8.26 18.25
C PHE A 33 7.68 7.32 19.38
N ALA A 34 7.92 6.01 19.25
CA ALA A 34 7.47 5.01 20.20
C ALA A 34 8.04 5.22 21.62
N LEU A 35 9.24 5.79 21.74
CA LEU A 35 9.91 6.06 23.01
C LEU A 35 9.43 7.37 23.68
N ASN A 36 8.77 8.28 22.97
CA ASN A 36 8.49 9.63 23.45
C ASN A 36 7.02 10.06 23.30
N ALA A 37 6.22 9.34 22.51
CA ALA A 37 4.84 9.75 22.19
C ALA A 37 3.88 9.52 23.37
N SER A 38 2.98 10.46 23.53
CA SER A 38 1.81 10.34 24.40
C SER A 38 0.77 9.38 23.79
N TRP A 39 -0.18 8.92 24.63
CA TRP A 39 -1.28 8.08 24.19
C TRP A 39 -2.15 8.76 23.12
N LEU A 40 -2.32 10.09 23.18
CA LEU A 40 -3.07 10.85 22.20
C LEU A 40 -2.37 10.85 20.82
N GLU A 41 -1.05 11.00 20.80
CA GLU A 41 -0.27 10.94 19.57
C GLU A 41 -0.31 9.54 18.96
N TRP A 42 -0.34 8.48 19.79
CA TRP A 42 -0.61 7.11 19.32
C TRP A 42 -2.00 6.95 18.70
N MET A 43 -3.04 7.54 19.27
CA MET A 43 -4.38 7.52 18.68
C MET A 43 -4.40 8.21 17.32
N ILE A 44 -3.70 9.36 17.18
CA ILE A 44 -3.56 10.06 15.90
C ILE A 44 -2.82 9.16 14.89
N ALA A 45 -1.71 8.53 15.29
CA ALA A 45 -0.97 7.63 14.42
C ALA A 45 -1.82 6.45 13.92
N VAL A 46 -2.62 5.83 14.80
CA VAL A 46 -3.55 4.74 14.45
C VAL A 46 -4.65 5.22 13.51
N ALA A 47 -5.19 6.42 13.73
CA ALA A 47 -6.17 7.02 12.81
C ALA A 47 -5.56 7.27 11.42
N CYS A 48 -4.34 7.82 11.37
CA CYS A 48 -3.62 8.01 10.11
C CYS A 48 -3.23 6.68 9.44
N TRP A 49 -2.90 5.65 10.22
CA TRP A 49 -2.69 4.30 9.70
C TRP A 49 -3.97 3.71 9.08
N PHE A 50 -5.14 3.92 9.68
CA PHE A 50 -6.43 3.57 9.05
C PHE A 50 -6.61 4.29 7.71
N ILE A 51 -6.31 5.58 7.63
CA ILE A 51 -6.42 6.37 6.40
C ILE A 51 -5.47 5.82 5.33
N THR A 52 -4.21 5.59 5.65
CA THR A 52 -3.22 5.11 4.67
C THR A 52 -3.43 3.63 4.32
N GLY A 53 -3.72 2.79 5.30
CA GLY A 53 -3.86 1.35 5.12
C GLY A 53 -5.21 0.95 4.53
N SER A 54 -6.33 1.35 5.16
CA SER A 54 -7.67 0.99 4.69
C SER A 54 -8.07 1.81 3.46
N LEU A 55 -8.19 3.15 3.60
CA LEU A 55 -8.66 3.99 2.50
C LEU A 55 -7.64 4.05 1.36
N GLY A 56 -6.36 4.15 1.69
CA GLY A 56 -5.29 4.29 0.71
C GLY A 56 -4.92 2.98 0.03
N MET A 57 -4.41 2.01 0.78
CA MET A 57 -3.89 0.77 0.19
C MET A 57 -4.99 -0.22 -0.16
N ALA A 58 -5.82 -0.63 0.80
CA ALA A 58 -6.83 -1.65 0.57
C ALA A 58 -7.93 -1.19 -0.39
N ILE A 59 -8.41 0.05 -0.28
CA ILE A 59 -9.45 0.55 -1.19
C ILE A 59 -8.82 1.24 -2.39
N GLY A 60 -7.92 2.21 -2.19
CA GLY A 60 -7.39 3.06 -3.25
C GLY A 60 -6.49 2.34 -4.24
N PHE A 61 -5.40 1.73 -3.78
CA PHE A 61 -4.45 1.07 -4.69
C PHE A 61 -4.93 -0.32 -5.10
N HIS A 62 -5.43 -1.10 -4.16
CA HIS A 62 -5.78 -2.47 -4.40
C HIS A 62 -7.14 -2.59 -5.12
N ARG A 63 -8.27 -2.32 -4.43
CA ARG A 63 -9.61 -2.59 -4.99
C ARG A 63 -10.01 -1.62 -6.10
N LEU A 64 -9.59 -0.35 -6.02
CA LEU A 64 -9.94 0.66 -7.04
C LEU A 64 -8.97 0.63 -8.22
N LEU A 65 -7.66 0.86 -8.00
CA LEU A 65 -6.72 0.96 -9.12
C LEU A 65 -6.38 -0.39 -9.74
N SER A 66 -6.19 -1.45 -8.93
CA SER A 66 -5.79 -2.76 -9.46
C SER A 66 -6.98 -3.54 -9.99
N HIS A 67 -8.12 -3.52 -9.29
CA HIS A 67 -9.28 -4.39 -9.56
C HIS A 67 -10.52 -3.66 -10.07
N GLY A 68 -10.48 -2.34 -10.24
CA GLY A 68 -11.49 -1.59 -10.99
C GLY A 68 -12.75 -1.24 -10.22
N LEU A 69 -12.69 -1.09 -8.88
CA LEU A 69 -13.78 -0.52 -8.09
C LEU A 69 -14.20 0.84 -8.68
N GLN A 70 -15.49 1.03 -8.89
CA GLN A 70 -16.04 2.26 -9.44
C GLN A 70 -16.44 3.23 -8.34
N THR A 71 -16.14 4.52 -8.53
CA THR A 71 -16.52 5.61 -7.64
C THR A 71 -16.45 6.95 -8.37
N SER A 72 -16.86 8.04 -7.71
CA SER A 72 -16.74 9.39 -8.28
C SER A 72 -15.28 9.85 -8.40
N ASP A 73 -14.97 10.74 -9.33
CA ASP A 73 -13.61 11.26 -9.54
C ASP A 73 -13.01 11.91 -8.27
N ARG A 74 -13.83 12.60 -7.48
CA ARG A 74 -13.37 13.21 -6.22
C ARG A 74 -12.96 12.13 -5.21
N CYS A 75 -13.81 11.13 -5.03
CA CYS A 75 -13.52 10.01 -4.13
C CYS A 75 -12.30 9.22 -4.63
N ARG A 76 -12.21 8.94 -5.93
CA ARG A 76 -11.06 8.29 -6.55
C ARG A 76 -9.74 9.03 -6.25
N ARG A 77 -9.69 10.34 -6.48
CA ARG A 77 -8.48 11.15 -6.20
C ARG A 77 -8.12 11.15 -4.72
N PHE A 78 -9.11 11.25 -3.84
CA PHE A 78 -8.90 11.18 -2.40
C PHE A 78 -8.31 9.83 -1.95
N LEU A 79 -8.87 8.71 -2.40
CA LEU A 79 -8.39 7.38 -2.08
C LEU A 79 -6.96 7.13 -2.59
N ILE A 80 -6.65 7.60 -3.81
CA ILE A 80 -5.29 7.53 -4.37
C ILE A 80 -4.33 8.37 -3.53
N TRP A 81 -4.74 9.58 -3.14
CA TRP A 81 -3.95 10.46 -2.28
C TRP A 81 -3.63 9.77 -0.94
N CYS A 82 -4.62 9.15 -0.29
CA CYS A 82 -4.40 8.36 0.92
C CYS A 82 -3.37 7.24 0.70
N GLY A 83 -3.46 6.49 -0.41
CA GLY A 83 -2.53 5.43 -0.75
C GLY A 83 -1.12 5.92 -1.03
N CYS A 84 -0.99 7.10 -1.64
CA CYS A 84 0.31 7.72 -1.85
C CYS A 84 1.04 8.08 -0.55
N HIS A 85 0.35 8.19 0.59
CA HIS A 85 0.98 8.40 1.91
C HIS A 85 1.55 7.14 2.55
N ALA A 86 1.22 5.96 2.04
CA ALA A 86 1.61 4.68 2.64
C ALA A 86 3.11 4.33 2.48
N MET A 87 3.86 5.05 1.68
CA MET A 87 5.28 4.82 1.38
C MET A 87 5.60 3.39 0.86
N THR A 88 4.62 2.76 0.20
CA THR A 88 4.73 1.39 -0.35
C THR A 88 5.14 1.37 -1.83
N GLY A 89 5.43 2.52 -2.40
CA GLY A 89 5.81 2.73 -3.79
C GLY A 89 4.81 3.57 -4.59
N PRO A 90 5.25 4.15 -5.71
CA PRO A 90 4.40 4.97 -6.55
C PRO A 90 3.24 4.18 -7.16
N PRO A 91 2.06 4.80 -7.38
CA PRO A 91 0.81 4.09 -7.69
C PRO A 91 0.87 3.22 -8.95
N ILE A 92 1.49 3.71 -10.04
CA ILE A 92 1.58 2.92 -11.29
C ILE A 92 2.50 1.71 -11.11
N SER A 93 3.62 1.88 -10.40
CA SER A 93 4.56 0.79 -10.11
C SER A 93 3.94 -0.25 -9.19
N TRP A 94 3.25 0.17 -8.15
CA TRP A 94 2.59 -0.71 -7.20
C TRP A 94 1.53 -1.58 -7.90
N VAL A 95 0.65 -0.96 -8.69
CA VAL A 95 -0.40 -1.67 -9.44
C VAL A 95 0.19 -2.61 -10.48
N ALA A 96 1.27 -2.21 -11.16
CA ALA A 96 1.95 -3.09 -12.11
C ALA A 96 2.45 -4.37 -11.46
N ILE A 97 3.09 -4.26 -10.29
CA ILE A 97 3.59 -5.41 -9.52
C ILE A 97 2.42 -6.27 -9.02
N HIS A 98 1.36 -5.66 -8.50
CA HIS A 98 0.21 -6.38 -7.98
C HIS A 98 -0.55 -7.16 -9.08
N ARG A 99 -0.77 -6.55 -10.25
CA ARG A 99 -1.40 -7.24 -11.39
C ARG A 99 -0.48 -8.34 -11.99
N GLU A 100 0.84 -8.17 -11.90
CA GLU A 100 1.82 -9.20 -12.26
C GLU A 100 1.77 -10.36 -11.28
N HIS A 101 1.63 -10.09 -9.97
CA HIS A 101 1.40 -11.10 -8.94
C HIS A 101 0.15 -11.93 -9.25
N HIS A 102 -1.01 -11.32 -9.51
CA HIS A 102 -2.21 -12.06 -9.91
C HIS A 102 -2.03 -12.91 -11.17
N ARG A 103 -1.18 -12.47 -12.10
CA ARG A 103 -0.89 -13.22 -13.33
C ARG A 103 -0.04 -14.47 -13.07
N TYR A 104 0.86 -14.41 -12.12
CA TYR A 104 1.87 -15.45 -11.87
C TYR A 104 1.83 -15.97 -10.43
N SER A 105 0.76 -15.70 -9.70
CA SER A 105 0.61 -16.11 -8.30
C SER A 105 1.02 -17.57 -8.10
N ASP A 106 1.77 -17.81 -7.04
CA ASP A 106 2.24 -19.13 -6.62
C ASP A 106 3.18 -19.84 -7.60
N THR A 107 3.74 -19.10 -8.58
CA THR A 107 4.78 -19.62 -9.49
C THR A 107 6.14 -18.98 -9.21
N PRO A 108 7.26 -19.52 -9.75
CA PRO A 108 8.58 -18.90 -9.64
C PRO A 108 8.68 -17.48 -10.25
N LEU A 109 7.72 -17.09 -11.10
CA LEU A 109 7.64 -15.77 -11.71
C LEU A 109 6.87 -14.75 -10.86
N ASP A 110 6.27 -15.17 -9.76
CA ASP A 110 5.55 -14.27 -8.85
C ASP A 110 6.52 -13.23 -8.26
N PRO A 111 6.23 -11.90 -8.40
CA PRO A 111 7.08 -10.83 -7.87
C PRO A 111 7.31 -10.91 -6.36
N HIS A 112 6.38 -11.47 -5.61
CA HIS A 112 6.48 -11.62 -4.16
C HIS A 112 5.94 -12.96 -3.62
N GLY A 113 6.03 -14.02 -4.40
CA GLY A 113 5.68 -15.37 -3.97
C GLY A 113 6.60 -15.86 -2.83
N PRO A 114 6.10 -16.02 -1.59
CA PRO A 114 6.93 -16.32 -0.42
C PRO A 114 7.55 -17.72 -0.47
N GLU A 115 6.93 -18.66 -1.16
CA GLU A 115 7.43 -20.04 -1.29
C GLU A 115 8.69 -20.12 -2.19
N HIS A 116 8.83 -19.20 -3.14
CA HIS A 116 9.96 -19.16 -4.06
C HIS A 116 11.05 -18.15 -3.66
N LYS A 117 10.69 -17.07 -2.96
CA LYS A 117 11.59 -15.99 -2.60
C LYS A 117 11.94 -15.93 -1.10
N GLY A 118 11.17 -16.63 -0.28
CA GLY A 118 11.29 -16.61 1.17
C GLY A 118 10.50 -15.47 1.82
N LYS A 119 9.83 -15.78 2.94
CA LYS A 119 8.95 -14.83 3.66
C LYS A 119 9.68 -13.57 4.12
N ALA A 120 10.91 -13.70 4.62
CA ALA A 120 11.71 -12.55 5.06
C ALA A 120 12.05 -11.60 3.89
N TRP A 121 12.35 -12.16 2.71
CA TRP A 121 12.60 -11.35 1.52
C TRP A 121 11.32 -10.61 1.08
N VAL A 122 10.18 -11.29 1.06
CA VAL A 122 8.89 -10.68 0.70
C VAL A 122 8.53 -9.58 1.70
N GLN A 123 8.76 -9.80 2.99
CA GLN A 123 8.48 -8.83 4.04
C GLN A 123 9.31 -7.56 3.93
N LEU A 124 10.59 -7.67 3.52
CA LEU A 124 11.55 -6.57 3.62
C LEU A 124 12.02 -6.01 2.27
N PHE A 125 12.02 -6.82 1.21
CA PHE A 125 12.74 -6.50 -0.03
C PHE A 125 11.91 -6.65 -1.31
N SER A 126 10.60 -6.92 -1.23
CA SER A 126 9.74 -7.09 -2.42
C SER A 126 9.74 -5.89 -3.37
N MET A 127 10.09 -4.68 -2.86
CA MET A 127 10.24 -3.47 -3.67
C MET A 127 11.36 -3.58 -4.73
N TYR A 128 12.27 -4.54 -4.59
CA TYR A 128 13.33 -4.76 -5.59
C TYR A 128 12.84 -5.50 -6.84
N HIS A 129 11.60 -6.00 -6.85
CA HIS A 129 11.02 -6.49 -8.09
C HIS A 129 10.78 -5.36 -9.08
N LYS A 130 11.21 -5.56 -10.34
CA LYS A 130 11.05 -4.57 -11.41
C LYS A 130 9.63 -4.54 -11.94
N PRO A 131 8.85 -3.46 -11.72
CA PRO A 131 7.49 -3.39 -12.25
C PRO A 131 7.51 -3.37 -13.78
N SER A 132 6.66 -4.20 -14.39
CA SER A 132 6.50 -4.20 -15.83
C SER A 132 5.31 -3.34 -16.23
N ILE A 133 5.58 -2.24 -16.96
CA ILE A 133 4.54 -1.29 -17.40
C ILE A 133 3.43 -1.94 -18.24
N LYS A 134 3.67 -3.14 -18.81
CA LYS A 134 2.64 -3.86 -19.58
C LYS A 134 1.38 -4.15 -18.76
N TYR A 135 1.51 -4.24 -17.43
CA TYR A 135 0.39 -4.50 -16.50
C TYR A 135 -0.34 -3.23 -16.04
N ALA A 136 0.20 -2.03 -16.35
CA ALA A 136 -0.39 -0.75 -15.96
C ALA A 136 -0.51 0.24 -17.13
N LYS A 137 -0.64 -0.24 -18.37
CA LYS A 137 -0.74 0.60 -19.58
C LYS A 137 -1.94 1.54 -19.58
N ASP A 138 -3.03 1.13 -18.95
CA ASP A 138 -4.24 1.93 -18.75
C ASP A 138 -4.01 3.17 -17.88
N MET A 139 -3.05 3.12 -16.96
CA MET A 139 -2.80 4.17 -15.97
C MET A 139 -1.86 5.28 -16.44
N ILE A 140 -0.99 5.00 -17.40
CA ILE A 140 0.02 5.98 -17.86
C ILE A 140 -0.56 7.16 -18.63
N ARG A 141 -1.84 7.10 -19.01
CA ARG A 141 -2.56 8.21 -19.65
C ARG A 141 -3.26 9.12 -18.63
N ASP A 142 -3.34 8.70 -17.38
CA ASP A 142 -3.94 9.50 -16.31
C ASP A 142 -2.92 10.52 -15.77
N PRO A 143 -3.15 11.84 -15.97
CA PRO A 143 -2.22 12.88 -15.51
C PRO A 143 -2.05 12.88 -13.99
N TYR A 144 -3.08 12.53 -13.22
CA TYR A 144 -3.03 12.50 -11.77
C TYR A 144 -2.08 11.41 -11.27
N LEU A 145 -2.18 10.19 -11.84
CA LEU A 145 -1.31 9.08 -11.50
C LEU A 145 0.13 9.32 -11.95
N THR A 146 0.33 9.90 -13.13
CA THR A 146 1.69 10.21 -13.64
C THR A 146 2.38 11.31 -12.84
N GLN A 147 1.66 12.29 -12.31
CA GLN A 147 2.20 13.27 -11.38
C GLN A 147 2.66 12.62 -10.08
N TRP A 148 1.85 11.76 -9.47
CA TRP A 148 2.25 10.98 -8.30
C TRP A 148 3.46 10.09 -8.58
N GLN A 149 3.47 9.37 -9.70
CA GLN A 149 4.59 8.53 -10.10
C GLN A 149 5.90 9.33 -10.20
N LYS A 150 5.84 10.54 -10.74
CA LYS A 150 7.01 11.41 -10.95
C LYS A 150 7.53 12.02 -9.65
N HIS A 151 6.64 12.49 -8.78
CA HIS A 151 7.00 13.30 -7.60
C HIS A 151 6.97 12.51 -6.29
N TYR A 152 6.72 11.20 -6.33
CA TYR A 152 6.53 10.35 -5.16
C TYR A 152 7.67 10.49 -4.13
N PHE A 153 8.91 10.32 -4.55
CA PHE A 153 10.05 10.34 -3.65
C PHE A 153 10.34 11.72 -3.07
N SER A 154 10.26 12.77 -3.88
CA SER A 154 10.44 14.15 -3.40
C SER A 154 9.35 14.56 -2.42
N TYR A 155 8.13 14.10 -2.63
CA TYR A 155 7.02 14.32 -1.71
C TYR A 155 7.28 13.67 -0.34
N HIS A 156 7.66 12.39 -0.30
CA HIS A 156 7.98 11.72 0.96
C HIS A 156 9.19 12.29 1.66
N MET A 157 10.23 12.66 0.90
CA MET A 157 11.39 13.35 1.47
C MET A 157 10.98 14.67 2.14
N ALA A 158 10.15 15.48 1.48
CA ALA A 158 9.64 16.72 2.05
C ALA A 158 8.84 16.46 3.34
N LEU A 159 7.95 15.46 3.36
CA LEU A 159 7.18 15.12 4.57
C LEU A 159 8.06 14.64 5.72
N ILE A 160 9.07 13.82 5.45
CA ILE A 160 10.01 13.34 6.48
C ILE A 160 10.79 14.51 7.06
N VAL A 161 11.39 15.36 6.21
CA VAL A 161 12.16 16.52 6.65
C VAL A 161 11.28 17.49 7.45
N THR A 162 10.08 17.80 6.95
CA THR A 162 9.13 18.67 7.64
C THR A 162 8.72 18.06 8.99
N GLY A 163 8.42 16.76 9.03
CA GLY A 163 8.07 16.06 10.27
C GLY A 163 9.20 16.16 11.33
N ILE A 164 10.45 15.93 10.92
CA ILE A 164 11.62 16.06 11.82
C ILE A 164 11.74 17.50 12.35
N VAL A 165 11.75 18.49 11.45
CA VAL A 165 11.91 19.90 11.79
C VAL A 165 10.82 20.36 12.77
N LEU A 166 9.57 20.04 12.48
CA LEU A 166 8.45 20.43 13.34
C LEU A 166 8.45 19.68 14.68
N THR A 167 8.83 18.39 14.70
CA THR A 167 8.99 17.65 15.95
C THR A 167 10.08 18.29 16.84
N MET A 168 11.22 18.63 16.24
CA MET A 168 12.32 19.29 16.98
C MET A 168 11.94 20.70 17.45
N ALA A 169 11.22 21.46 16.62
CA ALA A 169 10.83 22.83 16.94
C ALA A 169 9.73 22.92 18.02
N THR A 170 8.80 21.96 18.05
CA THR A 170 7.64 21.99 18.94
C THR A 170 7.73 21.05 20.12
N GLY A 171 8.64 20.07 20.10
CA GLY A 171 8.73 18.98 21.06
C GLY A 171 7.58 17.95 20.95
N SER A 172 6.65 18.10 19.99
CA SER A 172 5.49 17.22 19.82
C SER A 172 5.76 16.12 18.82
N MET A 173 5.45 14.87 19.17
CA MET A 173 5.56 13.70 18.31
C MET A 173 4.42 13.61 17.26
N VAL A 174 3.41 14.48 17.34
CA VAL A 174 2.27 14.48 16.40
C VAL A 174 2.71 14.54 14.95
N TRP A 175 3.78 15.24 14.63
CA TRP A 175 4.29 15.38 13.28
C TRP A 175 4.80 14.08 12.67
N LEU A 176 5.34 13.18 13.49
CA LEU A 176 5.72 11.82 13.09
C LEU A 176 4.50 10.91 13.02
N ALA A 177 3.51 11.11 13.88
CA ALA A 177 2.23 10.39 13.87
C ALA A 177 1.44 10.61 12.56
N LEU A 178 1.60 11.76 11.91
CA LEU A 178 0.89 12.09 10.68
C LEU A 178 1.43 11.37 9.44
N HIS A 179 2.70 10.93 9.44
CA HIS A 179 3.30 10.33 8.22
C HIS A 179 4.23 9.14 8.48
N ALA A 180 5.34 9.32 9.21
CA ALA A 180 6.36 8.28 9.34
C ALA A 180 5.81 7.00 9.99
N VAL A 181 5.09 7.15 11.09
CA VAL A 181 4.52 6.01 11.84
C VAL A 181 3.47 5.25 11.02
N PRO A 182 2.42 5.90 10.46
CA PRO A 182 1.46 5.19 9.64
C PRO A 182 2.06 4.56 8.38
N ALA A 183 3.09 5.15 7.78
CA ALA A 183 3.80 4.56 6.65
C ALA A 183 4.48 3.24 7.04
N VAL A 184 5.19 3.18 8.16
CA VAL A 184 5.82 1.94 8.68
C VAL A 184 4.77 0.89 9.03
N LEU A 185 3.71 1.26 9.72
CA LEU A 185 2.62 0.33 10.05
C LEU A 185 1.96 -0.23 8.79
N THR A 186 1.69 0.61 7.80
CA THR A 186 1.10 0.18 6.52
C THR A 186 2.06 -0.72 5.72
N TRP A 187 3.36 -0.40 5.72
CA TRP A 187 4.38 -1.23 5.10
C TRP A 187 4.34 -2.66 5.68
N HIS A 188 4.40 -2.78 7.00
CA HIS A 188 4.43 -4.10 7.63
C HIS A 188 3.13 -4.87 7.46
N THR A 189 1.97 -4.23 7.57
CA THR A 189 0.69 -4.93 7.40
C THR A 189 0.45 -5.38 5.96
N GLY A 190 0.82 -4.56 4.96
CA GLY A 190 0.76 -4.98 3.55
C GLY A 190 1.73 -6.11 3.23
N SER A 191 2.97 -6.01 3.72
CA SER A 191 3.97 -7.08 3.55
C SER A 191 3.59 -8.36 4.29
N LEU A 192 2.87 -8.27 5.43
CA LEU A 192 2.35 -9.42 6.17
C LEU A 192 1.34 -10.22 5.34
N VAL A 193 0.46 -9.53 4.61
CA VAL A 193 -0.47 -10.17 3.67
C VAL A 193 0.30 -10.97 2.61
N ASN A 194 1.29 -10.36 1.98
CA ASN A 194 2.08 -11.01 0.93
C ASN A 194 2.92 -12.18 1.48
N SER A 195 3.51 -12.03 2.69
CA SER A 195 4.40 -13.04 3.27
C SER A 195 3.68 -14.25 3.84
N PHE A 196 2.46 -14.08 4.31
CA PHE A 196 1.70 -15.11 5.03
C PHE A 196 0.32 -15.39 4.43
N GLY A 197 -0.12 -14.63 3.44
CA GLY A 197 -1.35 -14.86 2.69
C GLY A 197 -1.23 -15.97 1.63
N HIS A 198 -0.03 -16.53 1.43
CA HIS A 198 0.25 -17.64 0.53
C HIS A 198 0.90 -18.81 1.24
N SER A 199 0.80 -20.00 0.65
CA SER A 199 1.42 -21.26 1.07
C SER A 199 1.75 -22.09 -0.16
N GLU A 200 2.38 -23.25 0.02
CA GLU A 200 2.61 -24.24 -1.05
C GLU A 200 1.32 -24.71 -1.77
N HIS A 201 0.16 -24.49 -1.15
CA HIS A 201 -1.16 -24.83 -1.71
C HIS A 201 -1.90 -23.61 -2.29
N GLY A 202 -1.23 -22.47 -2.42
CA GLY A 202 -1.80 -21.23 -2.96
C GLY A 202 -2.21 -20.23 -1.88
N ALA A 203 -2.99 -19.21 -2.30
CA ALA A 203 -3.50 -18.18 -1.42
C ALA A 203 -4.40 -18.74 -0.32
N LYS A 204 -4.34 -18.18 0.89
CA LYS A 204 -5.11 -18.60 2.06
C LYS A 204 -5.71 -17.43 2.80
N ASP A 205 -6.83 -17.68 3.48
CA ASP A 205 -7.51 -16.70 4.33
C ASP A 205 -6.97 -16.74 5.77
N SER A 206 -6.90 -15.58 6.40
CA SER A 206 -6.55 -15.43 7.81
C SER A 206 -7.36 -14.30 8.45
N HIS A 207 -8.19 -14.62 9.44
CA HIS A 207 -8.92 -13.62 10.22
C HIS A 207 -7.99 -12.65 10.95
N PHE A 208 -6.89 -13.18 11.52
CA PHE A 208 -5.92 -12.37 12.24
C PHE A 208 -5.24 -11.33 11.31
N ILE A 209 -4.76 -11.78 10.14
CA ILE A 209 -4.18 -10.88 9.15
C ILE A 209 -5.24 -9.89 8.65
N SER A 210 -6.49 -10.34 8.45
CA SER A 210 -7.60 -9.49 8.00
C SER A 210 -7.92 -8.36 8.97
N MET A 211 -7.88 -8.62 10.28
CA MET A 211 -8.04 -7.59 11.31
C MET A 211 -6.95 -6.51 11.22
N LEU A 212 -5.70 -6.93 11.02
CA LEU A 212 -4.56 -6.00 10.93
C LEU A 212 -4.51 -5.27 9.59
N SER A 213 -5.00 -5.87 8.51
CA SER A 213 -4.90 -5.36 7.14
C SER A 213 -6.24 -4.86 6.56
N TRP A 214 -7.21 -4.57 7.42
CA TRP A 214 -8.49 -3.95 7.05
C TRP A 214 -9.36 -4.80 6.09
N GLY A 215 -9.14 -6.14 6.06
CA GLY A 215 -9.85 -7.08 5.22
C GLY A 215 -8.98 -7.81 4.19
N GLU A 216 -7.75 -7.36 3.94
CA GLU A 216 -6.87 -7.93 2.91
C GLU A 216 -6.34 -9.34 3.25
N GLY A 217 -6.49 -9.79 4.51
CA GLY A 217 -6.16 -11.15 4.94
C GLY A 217 -7.13 -12.23 4.41
N TYR A 218 -8.26 -11.85 3.78
CA TYR A 218 -9.11 -12.77 3.01
C TYR A 218 -8.57 -12.96 1.60
N HIS A 219 -7.33 -13.41 1.55
CA HIS A 219 -6.52 -13.41 0.36
C HIS A 219 -6.89 -14.51 -0.64
N GLN A 220 -7.33 -15.67 -0.13
CA GLN A 220 -7.86 -16.75 -0.96
C GLN A 220 -9.18 -16.33 -1.64
N LEU A 221 -10.12 -15.75 -0.88
CA LEU A 221 -11.36 -15.21 -1.45
C LEU A 221 -11.07 -14.17 -2.53
N HIS A 222 -10.09 -13.29 -2.29
CA HIS A 222 -9.66 -12.29 -3.23
C HIS A 222 -9.07 -12.91 -4.51
N HIS A 223 -8.16 -13.89 -4.41
CA HIS A 223 -7.57 -14.55 -5.59
C HIS A 223 -8.60 -15.35 -6.40
N GLN A 224 -9.60 -15.95 -5.74
CA GLN A 224 -10.69 -16.65 -6.42
C GLN A 224 -11.61 -15.69 -7.18
N ASN A 225 -11.84 -14.48 -6.68
CA ASN A 225 -12.64 -13.46 -7.33
C ASN A 225 -12.04 -12.05 -7.18
N PRO A 226 -11.01 -11.70 -7.98
CA PRO A 226 -10.33 -10.40 -7.87
C PRO A 226 -11.24 -9.18 -8.14
N LYS A 227 -12.39 -9.37 -8.76
CA LYS A 227 -13.39 -8.33 -9.01
C LYS A 227 -14.38 -8.13 -7.86
N ALA A 228 -14.37 -9.00 -6.84
CA ALA A 228 -15.11 -8.77 -5.64
C ALA A 228 -14.42 -7.66 -4.82
N HIS A 229 -15.12 -6.57 -4.58
CA HIS A 229 -14.58 -5.44 -3.82
C HIS A 229 -14.98 -5.46 -2.34
N VAL A 230 -15.77 -6.44 -1.95
CA VAL A 230 -16.27 -6.65 -0.58
C VAL A 230 -16.23 -8.14 -0.27
N PHE A 231 -15.49 -8.50 0.78
CA PHE A 231 -15.35 -9.89 1.21
C PHE A 231 -16.30 -10.27 2.36
N LEU A 232 -17.09 -9.31 2.83
CA LEU A 232 -17.98 -9.49 3.98
C LEU A 232 -18.91 -10.69 3.80
N GLY A 233 -18.90 -11.59 4.77
CA GLY A 233 -19.74 -12.75 4.78
C GLY A 233 -19.56 -13.56 6.07
N LYS A 234 -20.26 -14.71 6.16
CA LYS A 234 -20.20 -15.59 7.33
C LYS A 234 -18.78 -16.06 7.62
N ASN A 235 -17.97 -16.27 6.58
CA ASN A 235 -16.58 -16.73 6.68
C ASN A 235 -15.57 -15.58 6.63
N ALA A 236 -16.01 -14.32 6.50
CA ALA A 236 -15.16 -13.14 6.37
C ALA A 236 -15.74 -11.95 7.18
N PRO A 237 -15.76 -12.03 8.52
CA PRO A 237 -16.41 -11.00 9.36
C PRO A 237 -15.62 -9.71 9.49
N PHE A 238 -14.32 -9.68 9.16
CA PHE A 238 -13.42 -8.55 9.46
C PHE A 238 -12.98 -7.75 8.22
N ASP A 239 -13.82 -7.64 7.20
CA ASP A 239 -13.52 -6.77 6.04
C ASP A 239 -13.99 -5.33 6.31
N VAL A 240 -13.19 -4.58 7.07
CA VAL A 240 -13.46 -3.17 7.41
C VAL A 240 -13.47 -2.30 6.16
N SER A 241 -12.55 -2.51 5.22
CA SER A 241 -12.53 -1.79 3.94
C SER A 241 -13.78 -2.07 3.11
N GLY A 242 -14.30 -3.29 3.13
CA GLY A 242 -15.58 -3.64 2.51
C GLY A 242 -16.77 -2.94 3.14
N LEU A 243 -16.79 -2.74 4.46
CA LEU A 243 -17.81 -1.93 5.14
C LEU A 243 -17.77 -0.47 4.66
N VAL A 244 -16.57 0.11 4.56
CA VAL A 244 -16.40 1.48 4.03
C VAL A 244 -16.89 1.59 2.59
N ILE A 245 -16.55 0.61 1.74
CA ILE A 245 -17.01 0.59 0.35
C ILE A 245 -18.54 0.58 0.28
N LYS A 246 -19.20 -0.35 0.96
CA LYS A 246 -20.67 -0.46 0.97
C LYS A 246 -21.37 0.76 1.56
N GLY A 247 -20.82 1.32 2.62
CA GLY A 247 -21.45 2.44 3.33
C GLY A 247 -21.29 3.78 2.64
N PHE A 248 -20.13 4.04 2.02
CA PHE A 248 -19.75 5.40 1.64
C PHE A 248 -19.27 5.55 0.18
N ILE A 249 -18.82 4.48 -0.48
CA ILE A 249 -18.17 4.60 -1.79
C ILE A 249 -19.08 4.07 -2.90
N ASN A 250 -19.53 2.85 -2.79
CA ASN A 250 -20.40 2.20 -3.75
C ASN A 250 -21.30 1.19 -3.04
N LYS A 251 -22.59 1.57 -2.88
CA LYS A 251 -23.58 0.75 -2.18
C LYS A 251 -23.90 -0.56 -2.91
N ASP A 252 -23.67 -0.61 -4.21
CA ASP A 252 -23.91 -1.79 -5.06
C ASP A 252 -22.68 -2.68 -5.21
N ALA A 253 -21.55 -2.36 -4.56
CA ALA A 253 -20.33 -3.16 -4.61
C ALA A 253 -20.55 -4.54 -3.97
N ARG A 254 -20.12 -5.56 -4.69
CA ARG A 254 -20.14 -6.98 -4.30
C ARG A 254 -18.75 -7.50 -4.08
#